data_a8ce52680d4a4fd3bd7b5ad98c2b59a5
#
_entry.id   a8ce52680d4a4fd3bd7b5ad98c2b59a5
#
_cell.length_a   1.000
_cell.length_b   1.000
_cell.length_c   1.000
_cell.angle_alpha   90.00
_cell.angle_beta   90.00
_cell.angle_gamma   90.00
#
_symmetry.space_group_name_H-M   'P 1'
#
loop_
_entity.id
_entity.type
_entity.pdbx_description
1 polymer ?
#
loop_
_entity_poly.entity_id
_entity_poly.type
_entity_poly.pdbx_seq_one_letter_code
_entity_poly.pdbx_strand_id
1 'polypeptide(L)'
;PAQWRELAKPRFEYMFSEFRKENPDILIKLHSCGDYSPIIPDEVELGVHLSGLMQPTGGNKEQAEIKKKYGDDISFVGGFDVQRLLPRGSVEDVRQGVFDVMKNFALGGGYIFSPSHYILADVPIQNIFAMLEAQREFGNYGKYPLN
;
A
#
# COMPACT_ATOMS: atom_id res chain seq x y z
N PRO A 1 -3.73 -12.31 14.23
CA PRO A 1 -4.50 -11.14 14.71
C PRO A 1 -4.70 -11.10 16.21
N ALA A 2 -5.09 -12.23 16.88
CA ALA A 2 -5.37 -12.23 18.31
C ALA A 2 -4.17 -11.78 19.17
N GLN A 3 -3.00 -12.37 18.98
CA GLN A 3 -1.78 -11.97 19.68
C GLN A 3 -1.37 -10.52 19.38
N TRP A 4 -1.58 -10.05 18.14
CA TRP A 4 -1.33 -8.67 17.77
C TRP A 4 -2.23 -7.71 18.56
N ARG A 5 -3.52 -8.03 18.68
CA ARG A 5 -4.49 -7.25 19.46
C ARG A 5 -4.16 -7.22 20.95
N GLU A 6 -3.71 -8.36 21.48
CA GLU A 6 -3.33 -8.47 22.90
C GLU A 6 -2.02 -7.76 23.22
N LEU A 7 -1.00 -7.92 22.37
CA LEU A 7 0.37 -7.52 22.70
C LEU A 7 0.81 -6.22 22.04
N ALA A 8 0.41 -5.97 20.79
CA ALA A 8 0.89 -4.84 20.00
C ALA A 8 -0.09 -3.65 20.02
N LYS A 9 -1.38 -3.89 19.78
CA LYS A 9 -2.39 -2.84 19.67
C LYS A 9 -2.39 -1.86 20.85
N PRO A 10 -2.37 -2.28 22.13
CA PRO A 10 -2.36 -1.34 23.25
C PRO A 10 -1.10 -0.44 23.28
N ARG A 11 0.02 -0.93 22.75
CA ARG A 11 1.26 -0.16 22.67
C ARG A 11 1.21 0.89 21.57
N PHE A 12 0.63 0.52 20.42
CA PHE A 12 0.37 1.49 19.36
C PHE A 12 -0.63 2.56 19.79
N GLU A 13 -1.70 2.17 20.48
CA GLU A 13 -2.68 3.10 21.03
C GLU A 13 -2.04 4.12 21.95
N TYR A 14 -1.24 3.67 22.92
CA TYR A 14 -0.48 4.56 23.80
C TYR A 14 0.46 5.47 23.00
N MET A 15 1.28 4.91 22.14
CA MET A 15 2.26 5.67 21.35
C MET A 15 1.59 6.73 20.46
N PHE A 16 0.50 6.37 19.77
CA PHE A 16 -0.21 7.30 18.91
C PHE A 16 -0.95 8.37 19.70
N SER A 17 -1.42 8.05 20.91
CA SER A 17 -2.01 9.06 21.81
C SER A 17 -0.97 10.09 22.23
N GLU A 18 0.25 9.67 22.57
CA GLU A 18 1.34 10.60 22.91
C GLU A 18 1.73 11.48 21.71
N PHE A 19 1.82 10.91 20.49
CA PHE A 19 2.10 11.71 19.30
C PHE A 19 1.04 12.80 19.06
N ARG A 20 -0.24 12.47 19.24
CA ARG A 20 -1.34 13.42 19.06
C ARG A 20 -1.41 14.48 20.15
N LYS A 21 -0.90 14.24 21.34
CA LYS A 21 -0.75 15.28 22.38
C LYS A 21 0.24 16.35 21.95
N GLU A 22 1.36 15.94 21.34
CA GLU A 22 2.39 16.87 20.87
C GLU A 22 1.99 17.59 19.57
N ASN A 23 1.34 16.86 18.66
CA ASN A 23 0.86 17.39 17.40
C ASN A 23 -0.51 16.76 17.04
N PRO A 24 -1.63 17.45 17.31
CA PRO A 24 -2.96 16.91 17.01
C PRO A 24 -3.22 16.62 15.53
N ASP A 25 -2.50 17.27 14.61
CA ASP A 25 -2.65 17.13 13.16
C ASP A 25 -1.67 16.12 12.56
N ILE A 26 -0.96 15.34 13.39
CA ILE A 26 0.01 14.38 12.91
C ILE A 26 -0.63 13.29 12.05
N LEU A 27 -0.08 13.04 10.87
CA LEU A 27 -0.47 11.93 10.02
C LEU A 27 0.34 10.67 10.41
N ILE A 28 -0.37 9.60 10.73
CA ILE A 28 0.21 8.34 11.16
C ILE A 28 0.16 7.34 10.00
N LYS A 29 1.34 6.84 9.62
CA LYS A 29 1.49 5.71 8.70
C LYS A 29 1.95 4.49 9.49
N LEU A 30 1.25 3.37 9.33
CA LEU A 30 1.70 2.08 9.88
C LEU A 30 2.25 1.20 8.76
N HIS A 31 3.45 0.66 8.99
CA HIS A 31 4.08 -0.31 8.10
C HIS A 31 3.95 -1.71 8.69
N SER A 32 3.45 -2.65 7.88
CA SER A 32 3.46 -4.07 8.20
C SER A 32 3.81 -4.89 6.96
N CYS A 33 4.63 -5.93 7.14
CA CYS A 33 4.90 -6.93 6.12
C CYS A 33 3.98 -8.14 6.28
N GLY A 34 3.92 -8.97 5.24
CA GLY A 34 3.09 -10.16 5.23
C GLY A 34 1.60 -9.86 5.02
N ASP A 35 0.77 -10.83 5.35
CA ASP A 35 -0.69 -10.66 5.33
C ASP A 35 -1.16 -9.99 6.62
N TYR A 36 -1.35 -8.68 6.54
CA TYR A 36 -1.87 -7.90 7.66
C TYR A 36 -3.31 -7.40 7.41
N SER A 37 -3.93 -7.79 6.31
CA SER A 37 -5.32 -7.43 6.00
C SER A 37 -6.31 -7.68 7.18
N PRO A 38 -6.12 -8.72 8.02
CA PRO A 38 -7.00 -8.96 9.16
C PRO A 38 -6.87 -7.94 10.30
N ILE A 39 -5.84 -7.06 10.30
CA ILE A 39 -5.68 -6.01 11.32
C ILE A 39 -5.98 -4.60 10.77
N ILE A 40 -6.34 -4.45 9.51
CA ILE A 40 -6.74 -3.14 8.95
C ILE A 40 -7.89 -2.51 9.75
N PRO A 41 -8.93 -3.23 10.22
CA PRO A 41 -9.94 -2.65 11.10
C PRO A 41 -9.36 -2.06 12.39
N ASP A 42 -8.35 -2.73 12.95
CA ASP A 42 -7.67 -2.23 14.15
C ASP A 42 -6.82 -0.98 13.84
N GLU A 43 -6.23 -0.89 12.64
CA GLU A 43 -5.51 0.31 12.19
C GLU A 43 -6.48 1.51 12.07
N VAL A 44 -7.68 1.30 11.53
CA VAL A 44 -8.75 2.31 11.48
C VAL A 44 -9.13 2.77 12.89
N GLU A 45 -9.40 1.84 13.82
CA GLU A 45 -9.72 2.16 15.21
C GLU A 45 -8.61 2.94 15.92
N LEU A 46 -7.35 2.64 15.63
CA LEU A 46 -6.18 3.37 16.14
C LEU A 46 -5.99 4.75 15.50
N GLY A 47 -6.79 5.10 14.48
CA GLY A 47 -6.69 6.35 13.73
C GLY A 47 -5.43 6.42 12.88
N VAL A 48 -5.00 5.30 12.30
CA VAL A 48 -3.96 5.27 11.29
C VAL A 48 -4.50 5.90 10.00
N HIS A 49 -3.77 6.83 9.41
CA HIS A 49 -4.18 7.54 8.20
C HIS A 49 -3.76 6.81 6.93
N LEU A 50 -2.64 6.06 7.00
CA LEU A 50 -2.04 5.42 5.85
C LEU A 50 -1.53 4.02 6.20
N SER A 51 -2.17 3.00 5.65
CA SER A 51 -1.82 1.58 5.79
C SER A 51 -0.88 1.14 4.66
N GLY A 52 0.13 0.42 4.96
CA GLY A 52 1.08 -0.07 3.94
C GLY A 52 2.10 -1.08 4.46
N LEU A 53 2.81 -1.78 3.56
CA LEU A 53 2.98 -1.56 2.10
C LEU A 53 2.18 -2.55 1.20
N MET A 54 1.04 -3.02 1.59
CA MET A 54 0.10 -3.86 0.81
C MET A 54 0.81 -4.88 -0.09
N GLN A 55 1.71 -5.67 0.50
CA GLN A 55 2.59 -6.60 -0.21
C GLN A 55 1.78 -7.76 -0.81
N PRO A 56 1.63 -7.90 -2.15
CA PRO A 56 0.75 -8.90 -2.75
C PRO A 56 1.27 -10.32 -2.55
N THR A 57 2.60 -10.52 -2.55
CA THR A 57 3.25 -11.82 -2.30
C THR A 57 3.21 -12.21 -0.82
N GLY A 58 2.91 -11.29 0.06
CA GLY A 58 2.78 -11.51 1.51
C GLY A 58 1.39 -11.95 1.97
N GLY A 59 0.41 -12.01 1.05
CA GLY A 59 -0.96 -12.42 1.37
C GLY A 59 -2.05 -11.40 1.07
N ASN A 60 -1.70 -10.12 0.90
CA ASN A 60 -2.66 -9.05 0.55
C ASN A 60 -3.00 -9.12 -0.96
N LYS A 61 -3.58 -10.23 -1.41
CA LYS A 61 -3.83 -10.48 -2.82
C LYS A 61 -5.10 -9.79 -3.34
N GLU A 62 -6.06 -9.60 -2.46
CA GLU A 62 -7.38 -9.06 -2.81
C GLU A 62 -7.40 -7.55 -2.62
N GLN A 63 -6.48 -6.85 -3.29
CA GLN A 63 -6.25 -5.41 -3.14
C GLN A 63 -7.51 -4.58 -3.42
N ALA A 64 -8.24 -4.93 -4.47
CA ALA A 64 -9.49 -4.23 -4.83
C ALA A 64 -10.58 -4.40 -3.75
N GLU A 65 -10.72 -5.59 -3.17
CA GLU A 65 -11.69 -5.84 -2.11
C GLU A 65 -11.29 -5.13 -0.80
N ILE A 66 -9.99 -5.10 -0.48
CA ILE A 66 -9.46 -4.34 0.65
C ILE A 66 -9.76 -2.85 0.47
N LYS A 67 -9.48 -2.30 -0.71
CA LYS A 67 -9.78 -0.89 -1.04
C LYS A 67 -11.26 -0.60 -0.95
N LYS A 68 -12.10 -1.44 -1.53
CA LYS A 68 -13.56 -1.29 -1.49
C LYS A 68 -14.11 -1.30 -0.06
N LYS A 69 -13.52 -2.12 0.81
CA LYS A 69 -14.02 -2.30 2.19
C LYS A 69 -13.57 -1.21 3.14
N TYR A 70 -12.36 -0.70 2.98
CA TYR A 70 -11.73 0.19 3.96
C TYR A 70 -11.27 1.53 3.39
N GLY A 71 -11.43 1.75 2.08
CA GLY A 71 -10.88 2.91 1.40
C GLY A 71 -11.51 4.26 1.75
N ASP A 72 -12.68 4.25 2.40
CA ASP A 72 -13.32 5.47 2.92
C ASP A 72 -12.75 5.84 4.30
N ASP A 73 -12.18 4.90 5.03
CA ASP A 73 -11.69 5.08 6.40
C ASP A 73 -10.17 5.25 6.46
N ILE A 74 -9.42 4.65 5.54
CA ILE A 74 -7.95 4.64 5.55
C ILE A 74 -7.37 4.70 4.14
N SER A 75 -6.27 5.44 3.99
CA SER A 75 -5.51 5.46 2.74
C SER A 75 -4.50 4.29 2.68
N PHE A 76 -4.12 3.91 1.45
CA PHE A 76 -3.17 2.81 1.22
C PHE A 76 -1.89 3.28 0.54
N VAL A 77 -0.78 2.58 0.80
CA VAL A 77 0.50 2.78 0.12
C VAL A 77 1.13 1.45 -0.27
N GLY A 78 1.80 1.41 -1.42
CA GLY A 78 2.50 0.22 -1.89
C GLY A 78 1.71 -0.60 -2.90
N GLY A 79 1.68 -1.91 -2.71
CA GLY A 79 0.89 -2.83 -3.55
C GLY A 79 1.60 -3.34 -4.79
N PHE A 80 2.70 -2.72 -5.24
CA PHE A 80 3.42 -3.19 -6.42
C PHE A 80 4.46 -4.27 -6.05
N ASP A 81 4.43 -5.40 -6.77
CA ASP A 81 5.26 -6.58 -6.48
C ASP A 81 6.74 -6.35 -6.82
N VAL A 82 7.57 -6.31 -5.78
CA VAL A 82 9.04 -6.18 -5.88
C VAL A 82 9.79 -7.50 -5.72
N GLN A 83 9.10 -8.61 -5.49
CA GLN A 83 9.74 -9.90 -5.26
C GLN A 83 9.77 -10.77 -6.51
N ARG A 84 8.78 -10.62 -7.38
CA ARG A 84 8.63 -11.44 -8.58
C ARG A 84 8.50 -10.59 -9.84
N LEU A 85 7.53 -9.68 -9.86
CA LEU A 85 7.21 -8.92 -11.06
C LEU A 85 8.33 -7.95 -11.43
N LEU A 86 8.75 -7.09 -10.50
CA LEU A 86 9.76 -6.07 -10.79
C LEU A 86 11.13 -6.66 -11.16
N PRO A 87 11.67 -7.71 -10.47
CA PRO A 87 12.97 -8.28 -10.83
C PRO A 87 12.94 -9.25 -12.02
N ARG A 88 11.80 -9.87 -12.32
CA ARG A 88 11.75 -11.00 -13.28
C ARG A 88 10.76 -10.83 -14.42
N GLY A 89 9.87 -9.86 -14.35
CA GLY A 89 8.93 -9.53 -15.42
C GLY A 89 9.63 -8.85 -16.60
N SER A 90 9.04 -8.93 -17.77
CA SER A 90 9.38 -8.08 -18.89
C SER A 90 8.95 -6.62 -18.59
N VAL A 91 9.43 -5.67 -19.39
CA VAL A 91 8.99 -4.27 -19.32
C VAL A 91 7.47 -4.17 -19.44
N GLU A 92 6.86 -4.96 -20.32
CA GLU A 92 5.42 -4.96 -20.51
C GLU A 92 4.68 -5.54 -19.31
N ASP A 93 5.17 -6.63 -18.71
CA ASP A 93 4.60 -7.18 -17.48
C ASP A 93 4.64 -6.16 -16.33
N VAL A 94 5.74 -5.42 -16.21
CA VAL A 94 5.90 -4.36 -15.20
C VAL A 94 4.89 -3.24 -15.43
N ARG A 95 4.70 -2.78 -16.68
CA ARG A 95 3.71 -1.76 -17.02
C ARG A 95 2.28 -2.23 -16.71
N GLN A 96 1.95 -3.46 -17.10
CA GLN A 96 0.66 -4.06 -16.79
C GLN A 96 0.43 -4.16 -15.29
N GLY A 97 1.44 -4.59 -14.53
CA GLY A 97 1.35 -4.67 -13.07
C GLY A 97 1.14 -3.30 -12.39
N VAL A 98 1.74 -2.23 -12.92
CA VAL A 98 1.45 -0.86 -12.45
C VAL A 98 0.00 -0.49 -12.73
N PHE A 99 -0.50 -0.76 -13.94
CA PHE A 99 -1.90 -0.52 -14.30
C PHE A 99 -2.85 -1.25 -13.34
N ASP A 100 -2.61 -2.53 -13.08
CA ASP A 100 -3.46 -3.35 -12.22
C ASP A 100 -3.50 -2.81 -10.78
N VAL A 101 -2.36 -2.42 -10.23
CA VAL A 101 -2.28 -1.83 -8.88
C VAL A 101 -3.00 -0.48 -8.84
N MET A 102 -2.80 0.36 -9.85
CA MET A 102 -3.51 1.65 -9.95
C MET A 102 -5.03 1.43 -10.06
N LYS A 103 -5.47 0.48 -10.87
CA LYS A 103 -6.88 0.11 -10.98
C LYS A 103 -7.47 -0.36 -9.66
N ASN A 104 -6.72 -1.13 -8.87
CA ASN A 104 -7.20 -1.69 -7.62
C ASN A 104 -7.30 -0.65 -6.49
N PHE A 105 -6.37 0.30 -6.42
CA PHE A 105 -6.27 1.21 -5.27
C PHE A 105 -6.56 2.68 -5.57
N ALA A 106 -6.35 3.14 -6.79
CA ALA A 106 -6.34 4.57 -7.05
C ALA A 106 -7.73 5.19 -7.22
N LEU A 107 -8.75 4.38 -7.59
CA LEU A 107 -10.11 4.86 -7.78
C LEU A 107 -10.65 5.51 -6.50
N GLY A 108 -11.19 6.73 -6.65
CA GLY A 108 -11.69 7.51 -5.51
C GLY A 108 -10.61 8.20 -4.65
N GLY A 109 -9.32 8.06 -5.00
CA GLY A 109 -8.22 8.64 -4.21
C GLY A 109 -7.80 7.77 -3.03
N GLY A 110 -7.12 8.36 -2.02
CA GLY A 110 -6.66 7.64 -0.83
C GLY A 110 -5.60 6.57 -1.13
N TYR A 111 -4.76 6.80 -2.16
CA TYR A 111 -3.70 5.87 -2.53
C TYR A 111 -2.39 6.58 -2.91
N ILE A 112 -1.28 6.04 -2.42
CA ILE A 112 0.07 6.44 -2.81
C ILE A 112 0.76 5.25 -3.46
N PHE A 113 1.00 5.33 -4.77
CA PHE A 113 1.75 4.29 -5.46
C PHE A 113 3.17 4.20 -4.93
N SER A 114 3.59 3.00 -4.60
CA SER A 114 4.99 2.68 -4.34
C SER A 114 5.26 1.18 -4.51
N PRO A 115 6.53 0.80 -4.71
CA PRO A 115 6.96 -0.57 -4.49
C PRO A 115 6.55 -1.06 -3.10
N SER A 116 6.17 -2.34 -2.99
CA SER A 116 5.74 -2.93 -1.70
C SER A 116 6.89 -3.20 -0.73
N HIS A 117 8.12 -2.95 -1.14
CA HIS A 117 9.34 -2.98 -0.29
C HIS A 117 10.49 -2.26 -1.02
N TYR A 118 11.70 -2.31 -0.44
CA TYR A 118 12.91 -1.79 -1.09
C TYR A 118 13.15 -2.46 -2.45
N ILE A 119 13.62 -1.68 -3.42
CA ILE A 119 14.11 -2.16 -4.71
C ILE A 119 15.54 -2.68 -4.47
N LEU A 120 15.77 -3.95 -4.71
CA LEU A 120 17.05 -4.60 -4.51
C LEU A 120 17.91 -4.56 -5.79
N ALA A 121 19.19 -4.94 -5.66
CA ALA A 121 20.16 -4.87 -6.74
C ALA A 121 19.92 -5.89 -7.89
N ASP A 122 19.05 -6.87 -7.68
CA ASP A 122 18.64 -7.85 -8.68
C ASP A 122 17.61 -7.34 -9.69
N VAL A 123 17.07 -6.12 -9.46
CA VAL A 123 16.08 -5.51 -10.34
C VAL A 123 16.76 -4.88 -11.56
N PRO A 124 16.39 -5.27 -12.79
CA PRO A 124 16.88 -4.63 -14.00
C PRO A 124 16.50 -3.15 -14.06
N ILE A 125 17.45 -2.29 -14.41
CA ILE A 125 17.21 -0.83 -14.43
C ILE A 125 16.08 -0.42 -15.39
N GLN A 126 15.93 -1.12 -16.52
CA GLN A 126 14.83 -0.90 -17.47
C GLN A 126 13.45 -1.15 -16.83
N ASN A 127 13.34 -2.09 -15.91
CA ASN A 127 12.09 -2.36 -15.20
C ASN A 127 11.76 -1.25 -14.19
N ILE A 128 12.78 -0.63 -13.58
CA ILE A 128 12.58 0.54 -12.71
C ILE A 128 12.05 1.72 -13.55
N PHE A 129 12.63 1.99 -14.70
CA PHE A 129 12.14 3.05 -15.58
C PHE A 129 10.73 2.75 -16.09
N ALA A 130 10.46 1.52 -16.53
CA ALA A 130 9.13 1.11 -16.95
C ALA A 130 8.06 1.32 -15.86
N MET A 131 8.37 0.98 -14.62
CA MET A 131 7.49 1.20 -13.47
C MET A 131 7.23 2.71 -13.26
N LEU A 132 8.26 3.55 -13.29
CA LEU A 132 8.12 5.00 -13.10
C LEU A 132 7.35 5.68 -14.23
N GLU A 133 7.60 5.29 -15.48
CA GLU A 133 6.89 5.80 -16.65
C GLU A 133 5.42 5.40 -16.62
N ALA A 134 5.13 4.12 -16.35
CA ALA A 134 3.77 3.61 -16.23
C ALA A 134 3.01 4.31 -15.07
N GLN A 135 3.67 4.54 -13.93
CA GLN A 135 3.06 5.28 -12.83
C GLN A 135 2.72 6.72 -13.22
N ARG A 136 3.56 7.41 -13.96
CA ARG A 136 3.26 8.77 -14.46
C ARG A 136 2.10 8.76 -15.46
N GLU A 137 2.04 7.75 -16.31
CA GLU A 137 0.99 7.58 -17.31
C GLU A 137 -0.36 7.28 -16.66
N PHE A 138 -0.44 6.25 -15.83
CA PHE A 138 -1.68 5.79 -15.20
C PHE A 138 -2.07 6.57 -13.95
N GLY A 139 -1.14 7.33 -13.36
CA GLY A 139 -1.40 8.18 -12.20
C GLY A 139 -2.18 9.45 -12.50
N ASN A 140 -2.46 9.75 -13.77
CA ASN A 140 -3.27 10.89 -14.18
C ASN A 140 -4.75 10.48 -14.31
N TYR A 141 -5.48 10.56 -13.22
CA TYR A 141 -6.87 10.09 -13.10
C TYR A 141 -7.85 10.69 -14.12
N GLY A 142 -7.57 11.87 -14.67
CA GLY A 142 -8.43 12.50 -15.69
C GLY A 142 -8.17 11.98 -17.11
N LYS A 143 -7.03 11.34 -17.36
CA LYS A 143 -6.59 10.94 -18.69
C LYS A 143 -6.86 9.46 -19.00
N TYR A 144 -6.85 8.62 -17.97
CA TYR A 144 -7.07 7.17 -18.10
C TYR A 144 -8.17 6.74 -17.16
N PRO A 145 -9.41 6.57 -17.65
CA PRO A 145 -10.47 5.93 -16.88
C PRO A 145 -10.03 4.50 -16.57
N LEU A 146 -9.85 4.20 -15.28
CA LEU A 146 -9.49 2.87 -14.78
C LEU A 146 -10.69 1.93 -14.71
N ASN A 147 -11.71 2.19 -15.53
CA ASN A 147 -12.98 1.41 -15.62
C ASN A 147 -12.79 0.11 -16.39
#